data_3bf4a16696697fbde32bdcb193c2a8bf
#
_entry.id   3bf4a16696697fbde32bdcb193c2a8bf
#
_cell.length_a   1.000
_cell.length_b   1.000
_cell.length_c   1.000
_cell.angle_alpha   90.00
_cell.angle_beta   90.00
_cell.angle_gamma   90.00
#
_symmetry.space_group_name_H-M   'P 1'
#
loop_
_entity.id
_entity.type
_entity.pdbx_description
1 polymer ?
#
loop_
_entity_poly.entity_id
_entity_poly.type
_entity_poly.pdbx_seq_one_letter_code
_entity_poly.pdbx_strand_id
1 'polypeptide(L)'
;MKTAATIIGMDDMERLTQLIRALRNRQFRDQQQLDLLDKVLQNASVIASEHVPIDVIRMNSRFRVLDLDNGRKARYTLVFPESADISSGRLSILVPLGAAVLGQ
;
A
#
# COMPACT_ATOMS: atom_id res chain seq x y z
N MET A 1 4.72 -16.16 -17.27
CA MET A 1 5.40 -14.95 -16.78
C MET A 1 5.38 -14.91 -15.26
N LYS A 2 6.50 -14.62 -14.68
CA LYS A 2 6.62 -14.59 -13.24
C LYS A 2 6.28 -13.20 -12.71
N THR A 3 5.31 -13.11 -11.83
CA THR A 3 5.01 -11.89 -11.10
C THR A 3 5.90 -11.79 -9.87
N ALA A 4 6.37 -10.59 -9.58
CA ALA A 4 7.12 -10.36 -8.36
C ALA A 4 6.21 -10.64 -7.16
N ALA A 5 6.73 -11.33 -6.15
CA ALA A 5 5.98 -11.60 -4.94
C ALA A 5 5.79 -10.28 -4.16
N THR A 6 4.58 -10.09 -3.65
CA THR A 6 4.32 -8.98 -2.73
C THR A 6 4.82 -9.38 -1.35
N ILE A 7 5.68 -8.56 -0.76
CA ILE A 7 6.27 -8.81 0.54
C ILE A 7 5.77 -7.78 1.53
N ILE A 8 5.16 -8.22 2.62
CA ILE A 8 4.63 -7.32 3.64
C ILE A 8 5.19 -7.72 5.00
N GLY A 9 5.69 -6.73 5.72
CA GLY A 9 6.15 -6.94 7.09
C GLY A 9 4.98 -7.24 8.02
N MET A 10 5.25 -8.05 9.04
CA MET A 10 4.20 -8.49 9.98
C MET A 10 3.49 -7.32 10.65
N ASP A 11 4.22 -6.27 11.03
CA ASP A 11 3.63 -5.09 11.66
C ASP A 11 2.67 -4.37 10.72
N ASP A 12 3.07 -4.19 9.47
CA ASP A 12 2.21 -3.56 8.46
C ASP A 12 0.98 -4.42 8.18
N MET A 13 1.16 -5.72 8.07
CA MET A 13 0.04 -6.64 7.83
C MET A 13 -1.01 -6.53 8.93
N GLU A 14 -0.58 -6.49 10.18
CA GLU A 14 -1.47 -6.38 11.31
C GLU A 14 -2.26 -5.07 11.29
N ARG A 15 -1.56 -3.94 11.06
CA ARG A 15 -2.20 -2.62 11.03
C ARG A 15 -3.15 -2.47 9.84
N LEU A 16 -2.77 -3.00 8.68
CA LEU A 16 -3.61 -2.94 7.48
C LEU A 16 -4.85 -3.82 7.64
N THR A 17 -4.73 -4.97 8.26
CA THR A 17 -5.88 -5.84 8.54
C THR A 17 -6.86 -5.14 9.47
N GLN A 18 -6.36 -4.48 10.50
CA GLN A 18 -7.20 -3.71 11.43
C GLN A 18 -7.91 -2.55 10.71
N LEU A 19 -7.20 -1.86 9.82
CA LEU A 19 -7.80 -0.78 9.04
C LEU A 19 -8.97 -1.28 8.19
N ILE A 20 -8.79 -2.37 7.48
CA ILE A 20 -9.84 -2.93 6.64
C ILE A 20 -11.07 -3.30 7.47
N ARG A 21 -10.87 -3.96 8.61
CA ARG A 21 -11.97 -4.30 9.53
C ARG A 21 -12.73 -3.08 10.01
N ALA A 22 -12.00 -2.05 10.42
CA ALA A 22 -12.61 -0.83 10.93
C ALA A 22 -13.47 -0.14 9.87
N LEU A 23 -12.97 -0.07 8.63
CA LEU A 23 -13.69 0.58 7.54
C LEU A 23 -14.90 -0.25 7.07
N ARG A 24 -14.81 -1.57 7.07
CA ARG A 24 -15.96 -2.41 6.74
C ARG A 24 -17.08 -2.27 7.77
N ASN A 25 -16.73 -2.18 9.04
CA ASN A 25 -17.70 -2.00 10.11
C ASN A 25 -18.38 -0.63 10.07
N ARG A 26 -17.74 0.37 9.48
CA ARG A 26 -18.27 1.73 9.35
C ARG A 26 -18.99 1.97 8.03
N GLN A 27 -19.23 0.93 7.24
CA GLN A 27 -19.87 1.03 5.93
C GLN A 27 -19.13 2.02 5.02
N PHE A 28 -17.81 1.87 4.96
CA PHE A 28 -16.97 2.68 4.10
C PHE A 28 -17.51 2.63 2.66
N ARG A 29 -17.60 3.80 2.00
CA ARG A 29 -18.22 3.93 0.70
C ARG A 29 -17.60 3.08 -0.39
N ASP A 30 -16.27 3.05 -0.42
CA ASP A 30 -15.55 2.40 -1.50
C ASP A 30 -15.17 0.98 -1.11
N GLN A 31 -16.15 0.10 -1.11
CA GLN A 31 -15.95 -1.31 -0.79
C GLN A 31 -15.05 -2.00 -1.82
N GLN A 32 -15.09 -1.57 -3.08
CA GLN A 32 -14.22 -2.13 -4.10
C GLN A 32 -12.75 -1.86 -3.80
N GLN A 33 -12.43 -0.68 -3.30
CA GLN A 33 -11.06 -0.34 -2.92
C GLN A 33 -10.60 -1.15 -1.73
N LEU A 34 -11.48 -1.40 -0.76
CA LEU A 34 -11.16 -2.29 0.37
C LEU A 34 -10.93 -3.72 -0.10
N ASP A 35 -11.75 -4.20 -1.02
CA ASP A 35 -11.60 -5.55 -1.57
C ASP A 35 -10.28 -5.69 -2.32
N LEU A 36 -9.89 -4.66 -3.06
CA LEU A 36 -8.63 -4.64 -3.80
C LEU A 36 -7.45 -4.74 -2.84
N LEU A 37 -7.44 -3.93 -1.79
CA LEU A 37 -6.38 -3.96 -0.78
C LEU A 37 -6.36 -5.29 -0.05
N ASP A 38 -7.52 -5.80 0.35
CA ASP A 38 -7.62 -7.08 1.04
C ASP A 38 -7.04 -8.22 0.18
N LYS A 39 -7.31 -8.19 -1.12
CA LYS A 39 -6.76 -9.18 -2.05
C LYS A 39 -5.23 -9.11 -2.11
N VAL A 40 -4.66 -7.91 -2.12
CA VAL A 40 -3.21 -7.73 -2.06
C VAL A 40 -2.66 -8.37 -0.79
N LEU A 41 -3.29 -8.13 0.36
CA LEU A 41 -2.85 -8.70 1.63
C LEU A 41 -2.94 -10.22 1.64
N GLN A 42 -4.01 -10.80 1.09
CA GLN A 42 -4.20 -12.25 1.07
C GLN A 42 -3.15 -12.97 0.23
N ASN A 43 -2.65 -12.33 -0.81
CA ASN A 43 -1.67 -12.91 -1.71
C ASN A 43 -0.23 -12.58 -1.36
N ALA A 44 0.00 -11.82 -0.29
CA ALA A 44 1.32 -11.39 0.10
C ALA A 44 2.07 -12.46 0.89
N SER A 45 3.38 -12.43 0.79
CA SER A 45 4.27 -13.14 1.71
C SER A 45 4.49 -12.26 2.93
N VAL A 46 4.12 -12.74 4.10
CA VAL A 46 4.28 -12.01 5.36
C VAL A 46 5.55 -12.49 6.04
N ILE A 47 6.44 -11.57 6.32
CA ILE A 47 7.71 -11.87 6.99
C ILE A 47 7.91 -10.92 8.17
N ALA A 48 8.85 -11.27 9.05
CA ALA A 48 9.19 -10.41 10.17
C ALA A 48 9.59 -9.02 9.66
N SER A 49 9.13 -7.97 10.32
CA SER A 49 9.30 -6.60 9.83
C SER A 49 10.77 -6.23 9.65
N GLU A 50 11.65 -6.70 10.54
CA GLU A 50 13.08 -6.45 10.43
C GLU A 50 13.75 -7.17 9.27
N HIS A 51 13.09 -8.14 8.66
CA HIS A 51 13.62 -8.91 7.53
C HIS A 51 13.11 -8.41 6.18
N VAL A 52 12.23 -7.40 6.15
CA VAL A 52 11.75 -6.85 4.88
C VAL A 52 12.92 -6.14 4.18
N PRO A 53 13.22 -6.50 2.92
CA PRO A 53 14.30 -5.83 2.18
C PRO A 53 14.08 -4.33 2.10
N ILE A 54 15.17 -3.57 2.15
CA ILE A 54 15.11 -2.10 2.19
C ILE A 54 14.50 -1.49 0.93
N ASP A 55 14.55 -2.22 -0.19
CA ASP A 55 14.02 -1.75 -1.47
C ASP A 55 12.56 -2.14 -1.70
N VAL A 56 11.93 -2.78 -0.73
CA VAL A 56 10.49 -3.09 -0.78
C VAL A 56 9.70 -1.91 -0.22
N ILE A 57 8.62 -1.54 -0.92
CA ILE A 57 7.77 -0.44 -0.48
C ILE A 57 6.90 -0.90 0.69
N ARG A 58 7.04 -0.23 1.81
CA ARG A 58 6.32 -0.49 3.06
C ARG A 58 5.45 0.72 3.39
N MET A 59 4.60 0.57 4.40
CA MET A 59 3.93 1.75 4.95
C MET A 59 4.98 2.75 5.42
N ASN A 60 4.75 4.00 5.12
CA ASN A 60 5.66 5.14 5.39
C ASN A 60 6.94 5.16 4.54
N SER A 61 7.06 4.28 3.54
CA SER A 61 8.17 4.31 2.59
C SER A 61 7.98 5.41 1.57
N ARG A 62 9.10 6.02 1.19
CA ARG A 62 9.16 6.91 0.03
C ARG A 62 9.42 6.09 -1.22
N PHE A 63 8.76 6.45 -2.30
CA PHE A 63 8.95 5.77 -3.58
C PHE A 63 8.76 6.73 -4.73
N ARG A 64 9.24 6.32 -5.90
CA ARG A 64 9.08 7.09 -7.13
C ARG A 64 8.24 6.29 -8.11
N VAL A 65 7.42 7.00 -8.87
CA VAL A 65 6.71 6.41 -9.99
C VAL A 65 7.07 7.17 -11.26
N LEU A 66 7.19 6.44 -12.35
CA LEU A 66 7.42 6.99 -13.68
C LEU A 66 6.15 6.80 -14.48
N ASP A 67 5.60 7.90 -14.99
CA ASP A 67 4.48 7.83 -15.91
C ASP A 67 5.04 7.55 -17.31
N LEU A 68 4.75 6.37 -17.84
CA LEU A 68 5.28 5.93 -19.11
C LEU A 68 4.68 6.70 -20.30
N ASP A 69 3.51 7.30 -20.12
CA ASP A 69 2.85 8.05 -21.20
C ASP A 69 3.49 9.42 -21.43
N ASN A 70 3.92 10.10 -20.36
CA ASN A 70 4.46 11.46 -20.49
C ASN A 70 5.88 11.62 -19.97
N GLY A 71 6.50 10.54 -19.47
CA GLY A 71 7.86 10.57 -18.97
C GLY A 71 8.04 11.32 -17.64
N ARG A 72 6.95 11.73 -17.02
CA ARG A 72 7.02 12.46 -15.74
C ARG A 72 7.28 11.53 -14.58
N LYS A 73 8.06 12.01 -13.63
CA LYS A 73 8.36 11.30 -12.39
C LYS A 73 7.64 11.98 -11.23
N ALA A 74 7.11 11.18 -10.33
CA ALA A 74 6.49 11.68 -9.11
C ALA A 74 7.05 10.92 -7.92
N ARG A 75 7.14 11.60 -6.78
CA ARG A 75 7.60 11.01 -5.51
C ARG A 75 6.45 11.04 -4.53
N TYR A 76 6.29 9.93 -3.85
CA TYR A 76 5.24 9.80 -2.84
C TYR A 76 5.79 9.11 -1.60
N THR A 77 5.09 9.31 -0.48
CA THR A 77 5.25 8.50 0.72
C THR A 77 3.94 7.74 0.91
N LEU A 78 4.02 6.42 1.06
CA LEU A 78 2.83 5.58 1.28
C LEU A 78 2.41 5.69 2.74
N VAL A 79 1.18 6.15 2.99
CA VAL A 79 0.72 6.41 4.36
C VAL A 79 -0.66 5.83 4.62
N PHE A 80 -1.03 5.72 5.90
CA PHE A 80 -2.39 5.42 6.31
C PHE A 80 -3.31 6.61 6.04
N PRO A 81 -4.62 6.38 5.90
CA PRO A 81 -5.54 7.44 5.43
C PRO A 81 -5.51 8.71 6.26
N GLU A 82 -5.35 8.61 7.58
CA GLU A 82 -5.33 9.79 8.45
C GLU A 82 -4.13 10.72 8.21
N SER A 83 -3.09 10.21 7.57
CA SER A 83 -1.89 10.99 7.25
C SER A 83 -1.83 11.41 5.79
N ALA A 84 -2.86 11.08 5.00
CA ALA A 84 -2.83 11.33 3.57
C ALA A 84 -2.92 12.83 3.26
N ASP A 85 -2.07 13.27 2.35
CA ASP A 85 -2.06 14.65 1.86
C ASP A 85 -1.31 14.66 0.53
N ILE A 86 -2.06 14.58 -0.56
CA ILE A 86 -1.46 14.45 -1.89
C ILE A 86 -0.63 15.70 -2.25
N SER A 87 -0.98 16.86 -1.75
CA SER A 87 -0.21 18.08 -2.01
C SER A 87 1.17 18.04 -1.38
N SER A 88 1.35 17.24 -0.33
CA SER A 88 2.65 17.00 0.32
C SER A 88 3.28 15.70 -0.13
N GLY A 89 2.72 15.02 -1.13
CA GLY A 89 3.23 13.75 -1.61
C GLY A 89 2.91 12.55 -0.72
N ARG A 90 1.97 12.68 0.22
CA ARG A 90 1.55 11.57 1.08
C ARG A 90 0.33 10.88 0.47
N LEU A 91 0.57 9.68 -0.04
CA LEU A 91 -0.40 8.89 -0.79
C LEU A 91 -1.06 7.86 0.13
N SER A 92 -2.38 7.89 0.22
CA SER A 92 -3.12 6.92 1.03
C SER A 92 -3.00 5.50 0.48
N ILE A 93 -2.86 4.53 1.37
CA ILE A 93 -2.93 3.11 1.01
C ILE A 93 -4.30 2.74 0.40
N LEU A 94 -5.33 3.53 0.63
CA LEU A 94 -6.68 3.25 0.13
C LEU A 94 -6.89 3.64 -1.32
N VAL A 95 -5.97 4.40 -1.95
CA VAL A 95 -6.10 4.69 -3.38
C VAL A 95 -5.49 3.56 -4.21
N PRO A 96 -5.94 3.36 -5.47
CA PRO A 96 -5.47 2.23 -6.28
C PRO A 96 -3.95 2.14 -6.43
N LEU A 97 -3.27 3.28 -6.64
CA LEU A 97 -1.82 3.29 -6.77
C LEU A 97 -1.16 2.82 -5.47
N GLY A 98 -1.68 3.23 -4.31
CA GLY A 98 -1.15 2.79 -3.02
C GLY A 98 -1.21 1.28 -2.85
N ALA A 99 -2.35 0.68 -3.16
CA ALA A 99 -2.49 -0.77 -3.08
C ALA A 99 -1.59 -1.49 -4.09
N ALA A 100 -1.37 -0.88 -5.26
CA ALA A 100 -0.56 -1.50 -6.31
C ALA A 100 0.94 -1.51 -5.98
N VAL A 101 1.44 -0.52 -5.26
CA VAL A 101 2.88 -0.41 -4.97
C VAL A 101 3.28 -1.09 -3.66
N LEU A 102 2.34 -1.32 -2.75
CA LEU A 102 2.64 -1.95 -1.47
C LEU A 102 3.32 -3.30 -1.67
N GLY A 103 4.47 -3.48 -1.03
CA GLY A 103 5.19 -4.75 -1.05
C GLY A 103 5.97 -5.04 -2.31
N GLN A 104 6.09 -4.07 -3.19
CA GLN A 104 6.79 -4.25 -4.48
C GLN A 104 8.26 -3.86 -4.46
#